data_be0da65ac8a9af12069661dfda0303b2
#
_entry.id   be0da65ac8a9af12069661dfda0303b2
#
_cell.length_a   1.000
_cell.length_b   1.000
_cell.length_c   1.000
_cell.angle_alpha   90.00
_cell.angle_beta   90.00
_cell.angle_gamma   90.00
#
_symmetry.space_group_name_H-M   'P 1'
#
loop_
_entity.id
_entity.type
_entity.pdbx_description
1 polymer ?
#
loop_
_entity_poly.entity_id
_entity_poly.type
_entity_poly.pdbx_seq_one_letter_code
_entity_poly.pdbx_strand_id
1 'polypeptide(L)'
;MYSFVSGMDTTGKEPWVGYSMDTIFFVPSMHLLWFRLVDPVFHGCTGIFYIFSILRDMIRFLRKFLCVSCIFLLLSGFSMFIMMHSIGSWNEIVLVDLKKQARIASLSGKKICFVGGSNLSYGLDSYRVQEHFGLPVANLGLHAGFGMNYMLYEVNLYVNTGDVVVLVPEYNQFINYYGSSALADLFIQTKQWKNFPIYKEWTTYPSYFCSKVFTPSLLKRKVVDEYADNPNGFNEFGDYILHLDQPKRMFPCLPLSERPKVDQIHTFANEVRKLRERGIHVIILPPSYALTSFNMSKSYIDEITSTLEGDSVPFVVSPSRYAFNDTLFWNTAYHLSAEGRRLRTDLVIADLDSIGIN
;
A
#
# COMPACT_ATOMS: atom_id res chain seq x y z
N MET A 1 -18.51 -31.61 10.93
CA MET A 1 -19.82 -32.21 11.16
C MET A 1 -20.29 -31.72 12.53
N TYR A 2 -20.92 -30.55 12.59
CA TYR A 2 -21.56 -30.04 13.79
C TYR A 2 -22.94 -29.55 13.38
N SER A 3 -23.97 -30.21 13.92
CA SER A 3 -25.38 -29.96 13.70
C SER A 3 -25.83 -28.74 14.51
N PHE A 4 -26.45 -27.77 13.83
CA PHE A 4 -27.24 -26.70 14.46
C PHE A 4 -28.63 -27.24 14.84
N VAL A 5 -29.01 -27.12 16.10
CA VAL A 5 -30.39 -27.27 16.55
C VAL A 5 -30.94 -25.89 16.80
N SER A 6 -31.93 -25.49 16.01
CA SER A 6 -32.70 -24.26 16.18
C SER A 6 -33.85 -24.54 17.17
N GLY A 7 -33.87 -23.84 18.30
CA GLY A 7 -35.01 -23.71 19.17
C GLY A 7 -35.61 -22.31 19.10
N MET A 8 -36.77 -22.15 18.50
CA MET A 8 -37.55 -20.90 18.59
C MET A 8 -38.29 -20.87 19.94
N ASP A 9 -38.10 -19.79 20.70
CA ASP A 9 -38.94 -19.45 21.83
C ASP A 9 -40.02 -18.44 21.43
N THR A 10 -41.26 -18.70 21.85
CA THR A 10 -42.51 -18.07 21.37
C THR A 10 -42.90 -16.80 22.13
N THR A 11 -42.01 -16.09 22.80
CA THR A 11 -42.35 -14.92 23.65
C THR A 11 -41.86 -13.56 23.19
N GLY A 12 -41.30 -13.40 21.99
CA GLY A 12 -41.18 -12.09 21.32
C GLY A 12 -40.46 -10.98 22.09
N LYS A 13 -39.49 -11.29 22.97
CA LYS A 13 -38.65 -10.29 23.62
C LYS A 13 -37.17 -10.60 23.32
N GLU A 14 -36.52 -9.64 22.70
CA GLU A 14 -35.08 -9.71 22.47
C GLU A 14 -34.31 -9.78 23.79
N PRO A 15 -33.35 -10.72 23.96
CA PRO A 15 -32.48 -10.71 25.10
C PRO A 15 -31.39 -9.66 24.93
N TRP A 16 -31.34 -8.70 25.83
CA TRP A 16 -30.21 -7.82 26.02
C TRP A 16 -28.98 -8.65 26.42
N VAL A 17 -28.02 -8.81 25.53
CA VAL A 17 -26.73 -9.36 25.89
C VAL A 17 -25.91 -8.25 26.56
N GLY A 18 -26.01 -8.22 27.87
CA GLY A 18 -25.11 -7.41 28.69
C GLY A 18 -23.72 -8.01 28.66
N TYR A 19 -22.81 -7.37 27.95
CA TYR A 19 -21.38 -7.64 28.13
C TYR A 19 -20.96 -7.02 29.47
N SER A 20 -20.78 -7.88 30.48
CA SER A 20 -20.06 -7.52 31.70
C SER A 20 -18.60 -7.28 31.32
N MET A 21 -18.20 -6.01 31.24
CA MET A 21 -16.80 -5.61 31.22
C MET A 21 -16.24 -5.67 32.64
N ASP A 22 -15.99 -6.85 33.16
CA ASP A 22 -15.18 -7.05 34.35
C ASP A 22 -13.76 -7.49 33.94
N THR A 23 -13.03 -6.56 33.35
CA THR A 23 -11.56 -6.61 33.33
C THR A 23 -11.06 -5.33 33.95
N ILE A 24 -11.26 -5.22 35.24
CA ILE A 24 -10.64 -4.18 36.06
C ILE A 24 -9.16 -4.54 36.16
N PHE A 25 -8.32 -3.80 35.46
CA PHE A 25 -6.91 -3.72 35.80
C PHE A 25 -6.80 -3.11 37.19
N PHE A 26 -6.61 -3.96 38.17
CA PHE A 26 -6.34 -3.56 39.54
C PHE A 26 -5.01 -2.80 39.54
N VAL A 27 -5.05 -1.49 39.64
CA VAL A 27 -3.92 -0.65 40.10
C VAL A 27 -4.22 -0.30 41.56
N PRO A 28 -3.74 -1.11 42.52
CA PRO A 28 -4.15 -0.96 43.95
C PRO A 28 -3.60 0.28 44.64
N SER A 29 -2.80 1.09 43.97
CA SER A 29 -2.00 2.13 44.63
C SER A 29 -2.47 3.58 44.43
N MET A 30 -3.36 3.84 43.48
CA MET A 30 -3.77 5.23 43.21
C MET A 30 -4.96 5.72 44.03
N HIS A 31 -5.87 4.82 44.47
CA HIS A 31 -7.02 5.23 45.30
C HIS A 31 -6.66 5.55 46.75
N LEU A 32 -5.57 5.03 47.24
CA LEU A 32 -5.10 5.34 48.61
C LEU A 32 -4.37 6.69 48.73
N LEU A 33 -3.91 7.25 47.61
CA LEU A 33 -3.25 8.56 47.60
C LEU A 33 -4.25 9.73 47.73
N TRP A 34 -5.48 9.57 47.22
CA TRP A 34 -6.46 10.67 47.22
C TRP A 34 -7.15 10.87 48.57
N PHE A 35 -7.35 9.81 49.34
CA PHE A 35 -8.04 9.90 50.64
C PHE A 35 -7.16 10.35 51.79
N ARG A 36 -5.82 10.34 51.64
CA ARG A 36 -4.90 10.78 52.70
C ARG A 36 -4.35 12.21 52.55
N LEU A 37 -4.75 12.91 51.49
CA LEU A 37 -4.38 14.32 51.28
C LEU A 37 -5.36 15.33 51.87
N VAL A 38 -6.45 14.87 52.51
CA VAL A 38 -7.52 15.75 53.02
C VAL A 38 -7.57 15.90 54.54
N ASP A 39 -6.70 15.22 55.30
CA ASP A 39 -6.62 15.45 56.75
C ASP A 39 -5.40 16.30 57.13
N PRO A 40 -5.56 17.62 57.31
CA PRO A 40 -4.49 18.49 57.74
C PRO A 40 -4.55 18.64 59.23
N VAL A 41 -4.02 17.74 60.00
CA VAL A 41 -3.52 18.02 61.37
C VAL A 41 -2.91 16.73 61.94
N PHE A 42 -1.59 16.60 61.98
CA PHE A 42 -0.80 16.11 63.08
C PHE A 42 0.65 15.75 62.69
N HIS A 43 1.59 16.39 63.35
CA HIS A 43 2.99 16.03 63.53
C HIS A 43 3.97 16.32 62.39
N GLY A 44 4.67 17.43 62.47
CA GLY A 44 5.64 17.95 61.49
C GLY A 44 6.88 17.09 61.20
N CYS A 45 7.15 16.00 61.93
CA CYS A 45 8.26 15.09 61.60
C CYS A 45 7.82 13.85 60.82
N THR A 46 6.61 13.35 60.99
CA THR A 46 6.11 12.16 60.30
C THR A 46 5.76 12.47 58.85
N GLY A 47 5.31 13.69 58.51
CA GLY A 47 5.00 14.12 57.15
C GLY A 47 6.20 14.14 56.22
N ILE A 48 7.36 14.56 56.73
CA ILE A 48 8.60 14.61 55.95
C ILE A 48 9.08 13.19 55.60
N PHE A 49 9.07 12.27 56.55
CA PHE A 49 9.42 10.86 56.28
C PHE A 49 8.48 10.18 55.27
N TYR A 50 7.21 10.53 55.29
CA TYR A 50 6.21 10.01 54.35
C TYR A 50 6.47 10.53 52.93
N ILE A 51 6.77 11.82 52.77
CA ILE A 51 7.13 12.42 51.49
C ILE A 51 8.41 11.78 50.93
N PHE A 52 9.45 11.59 51.77
CA PHE A 52 10.66 10.89 51.33
C PHE A 52 10.42 9.44 50.93
N SER A 53 9.50 8.73 51.59
CA SER A 53 9.12 7.37 51.21
C SER A 53 8.46 7.34 49.84
N ILE A 54 7.47 8.22 49.58
CA ILE A 54 6.81 8.34 48.30
C ILE A 54 7.81 8.70 47.19
N LEU A 55 8.69 9.67 47.45
CA LEU A 55 9.71 10.09 46.47
C LEU A 55 10.67 8.94 46.14
N ARG A 56 11.08 8.17 47.12
CA ARG A 56 11.94 6.99 46.95
C ARG A 56 11.25 5.91 46.12
N ASP A 57 9.97 5.65 46.38
CA ASP A 57 9.21 4.64 45.66
C ASP A 57 8.88 5.09 44.22
N MET A 58 8.62 6.36 44.00
CA MET A 58 8.49 6.97 42.68
C MET A 58 9.80 6.88 41.88
N ILE A 59 10.95 7.18 42.51
CA ILE A 59 12.26 7.04 41.88
C ILE A 59 12.55 5.56 41.51
N ARG A 60 12.20 4.62 42.41
CA ARG A 60 12.32 3.18 42.13
C ARG A 60 11.44 2.75 40.98
N PHE A 61 10.21 3.22 40.94
CA PHE A 61 9.28 2.97 39.81
C PHE A 61 9.85 3.54 38.50
N LEU A 62 10.31 4.80 38.51
CA LEU A 62 10.89 5.45 37.35
C LEU A 62 12.13 4.71 36.84
N ARG A 63 13.02 4.27 37.72
CA ARG A 63 14.18 3.46 37.33
C ARG A 63 13.77 2.13 36.69
N LYS A 64 12.79 1.41 37.27
CA LYS A 64 12.28 0.16 36.69
C LYS A 64 11.65 0.41 35.32
N PHE A 65 10.82 1.46 35.19
CA PHE A 65 10.19 1.84 33.93
C PHE A 65 11.23 2.19 32.86
N LEU A 66 12.26 2.98 33.19
CA LEU A 66 13.37 3.29 32.30
C LEU A 66 14.15 2.04 31.87
N CYS A 67 14.48 1.16 32.82
CA CYS A 67 15.14 -0.11 32.48
C CYS A 67 14.32 -0.96 31.52
N VAL A 68 13.03 -1.13 31.79
CA VAL A 68 12.14 -1.91 30.89
C VAL A 68 12.04 -1.24 29.52
N SER A 69 11.91 0.09 29.48
CA SER A 69 11.88 0.85 28.23
C SER A 69 13.19 0.73 27.44
N CYS A 70 14.34 0.80 28.11
CA CYS A 70 15.65 0.60 27.48
C CYS A 70 15.80 -0.82 26.92
N ILE A 71 15.40 -1.86 27.67
CA ILE A 71 15.41 -3.25 27.20
C ILE A 71 14.51 -3.40 25.97
N PHE A 72 13.31 -2.83 26.03
CA PHE A 72 12.38 -2.86 24.90
C PHE A 72 12.97 -2.19 23.65
N LEU A 73 13.59 -1.01 23.81
CA LEU A 73 14.25 -0.30 22.72
C LEU A 73 15.44 -1.08 22.15
N LEU A 74 16.25 -1.71 23.01
CA LEU A 74 17.37 -2.56 22.59
C LEU A 74 16.89 -3.80 21.82
N LEU A 75 15.86 -4.48 22.31
CA LEU A 75 15.28 -5.65 21.64
C LEU A 75 14.64 -5.24 20.31
N SER A 76 13.95 -4.10 20.26
CA SER A 76 13.37 -3.57 19.04
C SER A 76 14.45 -3.19 18.02
N GLY A 77 15.52 -2.52 18.46
CA GLY A 77 16.67 -2.18 17.63
C GLY A 77 17.40 -3.41 17.10
N PHE A 78 17.59 -4.43 17.94
CA PHE A 78 18.20 -5.69 17.57
C PHE A 78 17.33 -6.49 16.59
N SER A 79 16.02 -6.55 16.81
CA SER A 79 15.06 -7.16 15.87
C SER A 79 15.09 -6.45 14.52
N MET A 80 15.12 -5.11 14.53
CA MET A 80 15.26 -4.31 13.31
C MET A 80 16.59 -4.55 12.59
N PHE A 81 17.70 -4.67 13.35
CA PHE A 81 19.03 -5.01 12.80
C PHE A 81 19.03 -6.39 12.14
N ILE A 82 18.47 -7.41 12.81
CA ILE A 82 18.32 -8.75 12.22
C ILE A 82 17.46 -8.68 10.96
N MET A 83 16.34 -7.95 11.01
CA MET A 83 15.45 -7.77 9.86
C MET A 83 16.19 -7.14 8.67
N MET A 84 17.00 -6.11 8.90
CA MET A 84 17.81 -5.46 7.86
C MET A 84 18.89 -6.35 7.26
N HIS A 85 19.39 -7.35 8.00
CA HIS A 85 20.47 -8.25 7.55
C HIS A 85 20.00 -9.63 7.10
N SER A 86 18.80 -10.05 7.51
CA SER A 86 18.26 -11.39 7.20
C SER A 86 17.35 -11.44 5.97
N ILE A 87 17.18 -10.31 5.27
CA ILE A 87 16.16 -10.17 4.24
C ILE A 87 16.70 -10.67 2.89
N GLY A 88 16.55 -11.97 2.65
CA GLY A 88 16.80 -12.56 1.32
C GLY A 88 15.66 -12.40 0.32
N SER A 89 14.40 -12.33 0.76
CA SER A 89 13.24 -12.36 -0.14
C SER A 89 12.65 -10.99 -0.53
N TRP A 90 12.97 -9.94 0.21
CA TRP A 90 12.50 -8.58 -0.09
C TRP A 90 13.42 -7.81 -1.03
N ASN A 91 14.66 -8.25 -1.18
CA ASN A 91 15.59 -7.71 -2.17
C ASN A 91 15.07 -7.80 -3.60
N GLU A 92 14.17 -8.73 -3.89
CA GLU A 92 13.62 -8.95 -5.23
C GLU A 92 12.77 -7.77 -5.71
N ILE A 93 11.83 -7.29 -4.90
CA ILE A 93 10.98 -6.13 -5.27
C ILE A 93 11.81 -4.84 -5.38
N VAL A 94 12.78 -4.66 -4.48
CA VAL A 94 13.72 -3.53 -4.54
C VAL A 94 14.59 -3.60 -5.80
N LEU A 95 15.07 -4.78 -6.19
CA LEU A 95 15.84 -4.97 -7.42
C LEU A 95 15.00 -4.63 -8.66
N VAL A 96 13.72 -4.97 -8.66
CA VAL A 96 12.78 -4.60 -9.75
C VAL A 96 12.64 -3.09 -9.83
N ASP A 97 12.42 -2.42 -8.70
CA ASP A 97 12.31 -0.97 -8.63
C ASP A 97 13.57 -0.28 -9.17
N LEU A 98 14.76 -0.70 -8.69
CA LEU A 98 16.03 -0.17 -9.18
C LEU A 98 16.27 -0.41 -10.68
N LYS A 99 15.86 -1.56 -11.23
CA LYS A 99 15.92 -1.83 -12.67
C LYS A 99 15.03 -0.87 -13.47
N LYS A 100 13.81 -0.61 -12.99
CA LYS A 100 12.88 0.33 -13.62
C LYS A 100 13.38 1.77 -13.56
N GLN A 101 13.93 2.19 -12.43
CA GLN A 101 14.60 3.49 -12.29
C GLN A 101 15.80 3.61 -13.24
N ALA A 102 16.65 2.59 -13.34
CA ALA A 102 17.77 2.56 -14.29
C ALA A 102 17.28 2.66 -15.74
N ARG A 103 16.18 1.96 -16.11
CA ARG A 103 15.58 2.06 -17.43
C ARG A 103 15.17 3.50 -17.75
N ILE A 104 14.32 4.10 -16.94
CA ILE A 104 13.82 5.45 -17.21
C ILE A 104 14.96 6.49 -17.21
N ALA A 105 15.95 6.35 -16.33
CA ALA A 105 17.12 7.23 -16.27
C ALA A 105 18.02 7.11 -17.51
N SER A 106 18.01 5.96 -18.18
CA SER A 106 18.79 5.74 -19.42
C SER A 106 18.15 6.33 -20.67
N LEU A 107 16.86 6.68 -20.62
CA LEU A 107 16.13 7.18 -21.77
C LEU A 107 16.37 8.68 -21.96
N SER A 108 16.77 9.06 -23.17
CA SER A 108 16.95 10.45 -23.58
C SER A 108 15.85 10.92 -24.54
N GLY A 109 15.59 12.21 -24.57
CA GLY A 109 14.56 12.81 -25.41
C GLY A 109 13.13 12.53 -24.93
N LYS A 110 12.15 12.81 -25.80
CA LYS A 110 10.73 12.55 -25.54
C LYS A 110 10.51 11.05 -25.38
N LYS A 111 9.77 10.66 -24.35
CA LYS A 111 9.52 9.26 -24.00
C LYS A 111 8.11 9.05 -23.46
N ILE A 112 7.64 7.80 -23.44
CA ILE A 112 6.38 7.39 -22.84
C ILE A 112 6.69 6.61 -21.57
N CYS A 113 6.14 7.07 -20.44
CA CYS A 113 6.27 6.43 -19.14
C CYS A 113 4.92 5.92 -18.65
N PHE A 114 4.78 4.61 -18.51
CA PHE A 114 3.61 3.99 -17.87
C PHE A 114 3.83 3.89 -16.37
N VAL A 115 2.88 4.39 -15.57
CA VAL A 115 2.99 4.47 -14.10
C VAL A 115 1.72 3.92 -13.48
N GLY A 116 1.86 2.98 -12.55
CA GLY A 116 0.72 2.36 -11.88
C GLY A 116 1.11 1.11 -11.11
N GLY A 117 0.13 0.29 -10.80
CA GLY A 117 0.31 -0.96 -10.06
C GLY A 117 0.88 -2.10 -10.89
N SER A 118 0.90 -3.29 -10.29
CA SER A 118 1.38 -4.52 -10.94
C SER A 118 0.58 -4.89 -12.20
N ASN A 119 -0.65 -4.38 -12.33
CA ASN A 119 -1.45 -4.54 -13.55
C ASN A 119 -0.71 -4.09 -14.82
N LEU A 120 0.17 -3.09 -14.74
CA LEU A 120 1.03 -2.66 -15.86
C LEU A 120 2.14 -3.65 -16.15
N SER A 121 2.87 -4.09 -15.13
CA SER A 121 3.95 -5.06 -15.30
C SER A 121 3.47 -6.35 -15.95
N TYR A 122 2.32 -6.86 -15.53
CA TYR A 122 1.78 -8.13 -16.01
C TYR A 122 0.88 -7.99 -17.25
N GLY A 123 0.48 -6.79 -17.59
CA GLY A 123 -0.57 -6.59 -18.59
C GLY A 123 -0.21 -5.70 -19.78
N LEU A 124 1.03 -5.22 -19.90
CA LEU A 124 1.42 -4.38 -21.03
C LEU A 124 2.58 -5.02 -21.80
N ASP A 125 2.54 -4.87 -23.13
CA ASP A 125 3.65 -5.14 -24.03
C ASP A 125 4.28 -3.81 -24.46
N SER A 126 5.23 -3.36 -23.66
CA SER A 126 5.88 -2.07 -23.86
C SER A 126 6.71 -2.02 -25.14
N TYR A 127 7.24 -3.16 -25.59
CA TYR A 127 7.94 -3.25 -26.87
C TYR A 127 7.01 -2.87 -28.03
N ARG A 128 5.81 -3.44 -28.09
CA ARG A 128 4.82 -3.12 -29.14
C ARG A 128 4.37 -1.66 -29.11
N VAL A 129 4.22 -1.08 -27.90
CA VAL A 129 3.92 0.35 -27.75
C VAL A 129 5.07 1.21 -28.31
N GLN A 130 6.31 0.85 -27.97
CA GLN A 130 7.50 1.56 -28.49
C GLN A 130 7.61 1.46 -30.01
N GLU A 131 7.41 0.28 -30.59
CA GLU A 131 7.45 0.08 -32.05
C GLU A 131 6.37 0.90 -32.76
N HIS A 132 5.16 0.98 -32.17
CA HIS A 132 4.05 1.70 -32.77
C HIS A 132 4.27 3.23 -32.78
N PHE A 133 4.69 3.81 -31.64
CA PHE A 133 4.85 5.26 -31.51
C PHE A 133 6.25 5.78 -31.87
N GLY A 134 7.23 4.91 -32.06
CA GLY A 134 8.61 5.31 -32.31
C GLY A 134 9.25 6.09 -31.16
N LEU A 135 8.67 6.08 -29.97
CA LEU A 135 9.16 6.76 -28.77
C LEU A 135 9.68 5.75 -27.75
N PRO A 136 10.80 6.05 -27.06
CA PRO A 136 11.27 5.19 -25.98
C PRO A 136 10.19 4.98 -24.89
N VAL A 137 10.02 3.73 -24.43
CA VAL A 137 9.02 3.37 -23.41
C VAL A 137 9.69 2.87 -22.14
N ALA A 138 9.16 3.30 -20.98
CA ALA A 138 9.45 2.72 -19.68
C ALA A 138 8.14 2.30 -19.00
N ASN A 139 8.06 1.04 -18.57
CA ASN A 139 6.98 0.51 -17.74
C ASN A 139 7.42 0.53 -16.27
N LEU A 140 6.95 1.53 -15.53
CA LEU A 140 7.22 1.71 -14.11
C LEU A 140 6.14 1.07 -13.22
N GLY A 141 5.35 0.13 -13.76
CA GLY A 141 4.37 -0.62 -12.98
C GLY A 141 5.03 -1.34 -11.79
N LEU A 142 4.58 -1.07 -10.57
CA LEU A 142 5.13 -1.61 -9.34
C LEU A 142 4.04 -2.34 -8.53
N HIS A 143 4.43 -2.93 -7.42
CA HIS A 143 3.46 -3.52 -6.50
C HIS A 143 2.50 -2.43 -5.98
N ALA A 144 1.18 -2.63 -6.15
CA ALA A 144 0.16 -1.62 -5.79
C ALA A 144 0.25 -1.15 -4.33
N GLY A 145 0.76 -2.00 -3.44
CA GLY A 145 1.00 -1.68 -2.04
C GLY A 145 2.04 -0.59 -1.78
N PHE A 146 2.81 -0.16 -2.79
CA PHE A 146 3.68 1.03 -2.65
C PHE A 146 2.87 2.33 -2.70
N GLY A 147 1.64 2.29 -3.20
CA GLY A 147 0.77 3.44 -3.30
C GLY A 147 1.09 4.36 -4.48
N MET A 148 0.08 5.03 -4.97
CA MET A 148 0.23 5.93 -6.11
C MET A 148 1.10 7.16 -5.79
N ASN A 149 1.09 7.62 -4.54
CA ASN A 149 1.93 8.73 -4.09
C ASN A 149 3.44 8.47 -4.32
N TYR A 150 3.91 7.26 -4.00
CA TYR A 150 5.30 6.88 -4.27
C TYR A 150 5.59 6.80 -5.77
N MET A 151 4.71 6.19 -6.55
CA MET A 151 4.87 6.02 -7.98
C MET A 151 4.91 7.37 -8.71
N LEU A 152 4.07 8.33 -8.30
CA LEU A 152 4.10 9.70 -8.81
C LEU A 152 5.37 10.44 -8.41
N TYR A 153 5.85 10.23 -7.17
CA TYR A 153 7.12 10.80 -6.73
C TYR A 153 8.27 10.29 -7.60
N GLU A 154 8.36 8.98 -7.84
CA GLU A 154 9.42 8.41 -8.66
C GLU A 154 9.42 8.95 -10.09
N VAL A 155 8.28 8.87 -10.79
CA VAL A 155 8.22 9.35 -12.17
C VAL A 155 8.58 10.82 -12.28
N ASN A 156 8.22 11.61 -11.28
CA ASN A 156 8.49 13.05 -11.21
C ASN A 156 10.00 13.39 -11.20
N LEU A 157 10.85 12.45 -10.76
CA LEU A 157 12.31 12.62 -10.77
C LEU A 157 12.92 12.48 -12.18
N TYR A 158 12.22 11.83 -13.12
CA TYR A 158 12.80 11.42 -14.40
C TYR A 158 12.09 12.01 -15.62
N VAL A 159 10.91 12.61 -15.44
CA VAL A 159 10.14 13.17 -16.56
C VAL A 159 10.42 14.65 -16.77
N ASN A 160 10.44 15.04 -18.04
CA ASN A 160 10.70 16.39 -18.50
C ASN A 160 9.52 16.93 -19.33
N THR A 161 9.52 18.24 -19.57
CA THR A 161 8.58 18.88 -20.48
C THR A 161 8.54 18.17 -21.83
N GLY A 162 7.33 17.85 -22.31
CA GLY A 162 7.09 17.15 -23.57
C GLY A 162 7.03 15.62 -23.45
N ASP A 163 7.45 15.02 -22.32
CA ASP A 163 7.24 13.58 -22.09
C ASP A 163 5.76 13.24 -21.95
N VAL A 164 5.43 11.98 -22.25
CA VAL A 164 4.10 11.41 -22.07
C VAL A 164 4.10 10.51 -20.84
N VAL A 165 3.24 10.79 -19.88
CA VAL A 165 3.03 9.95 -18.69
C VAL A 165 1.62 9.34 -18.75
N VAL A 166 1.56 8.02 -18.84
CA VAL A 166 0.32 7.26 -18.82
C VAL A 166 0.12 6.69 -17.43
N LEU A 167 -0.76 7.30 -16.65
CA LEU A 167 -1.12 6.86 -15.31
C LEU A 167 -2.20 5.78 -15.38
N VAL A 168 -1.97 4.66 -14.74
CA VAL A 168 -2.90 3.51 -14.69
C VAL A 168 -3.06 3.05 -13.24
N PRO A 169 -3.70 3.86 -12.39
CA PRO A 169 -3.88 3.50 -10.98
C PRO A 169 -4.80 2.28 -10.85
N GLU A 170 -4.42 1.32 -10.03
CA GLU A 170 -5.35 0.28 -9.60
C GLU A 170 -6.40 0.89 -8.68
N TYR A 171 -7.65 0.46 -8.78
CA TYR A 171 -8.75 1.09 -8.02
C TYR A 171 -8.52 1.07 -6.50
N ASN A 172 -7.85 0.03 -5.96
CA ASN A 172 -7.48 -0.06 -4.55
C ASN A 172 -6.44 1.00 -4.13
N GLN A 173 -5.72 1.62 -5.06
CA GLN A 173 -4.79 2.70 -4.75
C GLN A 173 -5.49 4.02 -4.38
N PHE A 174 -6.79 4.15 -4.69
CA PHE A 174 -7.63 5.24 -4.17
C PHE A 174 -8.17 4.99 -2.76
N ILE A 175 -7.93 3.79 -2.21
CA ILE A 175 -8.15 3.45 -0.80
C ILE A 175 -6.85 3.61 -0.01
N ASN A 176 -5.72 3.21 -0.62
CA ASN A 176 -4.38 3.18 -0.04
C ASN A 176 -3.38 4.00 -0.88
N TYR A 177 -3.70 5.24 -1.13
CA TYR A 177 -2.92 6.16 -1.98
C TYR A 177 -1.46 6.32 -1.53
N TYR A 178 -1.23 6.41 -0.21
CA TYR A 178 0.09 6.57 0.39
C TYR A 178 0.86 5.26 0.58
N GLY A 179 0.28 4.15 0.15
CA GLY A 179 0.90 2.84 0.25
C GLY A 179 0.56 2.09 1.54
N SER A 180 1.15 0.93 1.65
CA SER A 180 0.99 0.01 2.77
C SER A 180 2.34 -0.29 3.42
N SER A 181 2.35 -1.30 4.29
CA SER A 181 3.59 -1.84 4.87
C SER A 181 4.67 -2.22 3.85
N ALA A 182 4.30 -2.51 2.59
CA ALA A 182 5.24 -2.80 1.52
C ALA A 182 6.15 -1.61 1.18
N LEU A 183 5.62 -0.38 1.23
CA LEU A 183 6.40 0.84 1.03
C LEU A 183 7.42 1.05 2.14
N ALA A 184 7.06 0.78 3.39
CA ALA A 184 8.00 0.87 4.51
C ALA A 184 9.16 -0.13 4.37
N ASP A 185 8.89 -1.36 3.90
CA ASP A 185 9.93 -2.33 3.59
C ASP A 185 10.88 -1.82 2.49
N LEU A 186 10.35 -1.21 1.43
CA LEU A 186 11.14 -0.61 0.35
C LEU A 186 12.09 0.48 0.91
N PHE A 187 11.59 1.41 1.71
CA PHE A 187 12.40 2.49 2.28
C PHE A 187 13.51 2.01 3.21
N ILE A 188 13.23 1.00 4.05
CA ILE A 188 14.23 0.41 4.93
C ILE A 188 15.38 -0.18 4.10
N GLN A 189 15.09 -0.80 2.97
CA GLN A 189 16.09 -1.48 2.15
C GLN A 189 16.88 -0.53 1.24
N THR A 190 16.20 0.42 0.61
CA THR A 190 16.84 1.35 -0.34
C THR A 190 17.54 2.52 0.32
N LYS A 191 17.30 2.77 1.62
CA LYS A 191 17.75 3.97 2.35
C LYS A 191 17.26 5.28 1.71
N GLN A 192 16.26 5.23 0.83
CA GLN A 192 15.70 6.40 0.14
C GLN A 192 14.75 7.22 1.02
N TRP A 193 14.48 6.77 2.24
CA TRP A 193 13.65 7.48 3.22
C TRP A 193 14.03 8.95 3.44
N LYS A 194 15.28 9.33 3.13
CA LYS A 194 15.76 10.71 3.25
C LYS A 194 15.13 11.67 2.23
N ASN A 195 14.71 11.16 1.08
CA ASN A 195 14.25 11.96 -0.05
C ASN A 195 12.73 11.95 -0.21
N PHE A 196 12.04 11.05 0.48
CA PHE A 196 10.59 10.93 0.39
C PHE A 196 9.92 11.65 1.56
N PRO A 197 8.95 12.55 1.32
CA PRO A 197 8.22 13.20 2.40
C PRO A 197 7.30 12.21 3.13
N ILE A 198 7.85 11.51 4.09
CA ILE A 198 7.19 10.50 4.95
C ILE A 198 6.06 11.12 5.81
N TYR A 199 5.86 12.44 5.72
CA TYR A 199 5.20 13.25 6.74
C TYR A 199 3.71 13.03 6.94
N LYS A 200 2.99 12.34 6.05
CA LYS A 200 1.52 12.27 6.16
C LYS A 200 0.97 11.07 6.92
N GLU A 201 1.72 10.00 7.12
CA GLU A 201 1.20 8.77 7.77
C GLU A 201 2.06 8.23 8.90
N TRP A 202 2.57 9.10 9.76
CA TRP A 202 3.29 8.73 10.98
C TRP A 202 2.52 7.75 11.87
N THR A 203 1.21 7.74 11.79
CA THR A 203 0.34 6.86 12.59
C THR A 203 0.34 5.41 12.14
N THR A 204 0.64 5.13 10.87
CA THR A 204 0.69 3.77 10.30
C THR A 204 2.03 3.08 10.58
N TYR A 205 3.12 3.83 10.65
CA TYR A 205 4.46 3.28 10.85
C TYR A 205 4.67 2.62 12.22
N PRO A 206 4.19 3.17 13.36
CA PRO A 206 4.34 2.49 14.65
C PRO A 206 3.66 1.13 14.69
N SER A 207 2.44 1.00 14.15
CA SER A 207 1.72 -0.28 14.10
C SER A 207 2.43 -1.28 13.20
N TYR A 208 2.98 -0.83 12.07
CA TYR A 208 3.79 -1.63 11.17
C TYR A 208 5.08 -2.11 11.86
N PHE A 209 5.83 -1.22 12.51
CA PHE A 209 7.02 -1.59 13.27
C PHE A 209 6.69 -2.58 14.37
N CYS A 210 5.64 -2.34 15.15
CA CYS A 210 5.18 -3.28 16.17
C CYS A 210 4.84 -4.65 15.55
N SER A 211 4.11 -4.70 14.45
CA SER A 211 3.77 -5.96 13.79
C SER A 211 5.01 -6.74 13.31
N LYS A 212 6.03 -6.05 12.81
CA LYS A 212 7.30 -6.68 12.38
C LYS A 212 8.17 -7.13 13.54
N VAL A 213 8.20 -6.38 14.64
CA VAL A 213 8.95 -6.76 15.85
C VAL A 213 8.33 -7.98 16.53
N PHE A 214 6.99 -8.06 16.58
CA PHE A 214 6.27 -9.13 17.27
C PHE A 214 5.89 -10.32 16.38
N THR A 215 6.00 -10.18 15.05
CA THR A 215 5.80 -11.31 14.13
C THR A 215 7.16 -11.75 13.61
N PRO A 216 7.78 -12.82 14.16
CA PRO A 216 9.08 -13.27 13.72
C PRO A 216 8.99 -13.62 12.23
N SER A 217 9.50 -12.78 11.37
CA SER A 217 9.63 -13.04 9.93
C SER A 217 10.51 -14.25 9.62
N LEU A 218 11.33 -14.66 10.60
CA LEU A 218 12.14 -15.87 10.60
C LEU A 218 11.33 -17.18 10.56
N LEU A 219 10.05 -17.15 10.98
CA LEU A 219 9.17 -18.34 10.98
C LEU A 219 8.31 -18.47 9.72
N LYS A 220 8.18 -17.43 8.94
CA LYS A 220 7.49 -17.47 7.64
C LYS A 220 8.55 -17.55 6.53
N ARG A 221 9.05 -18.73 6.26
CA ARG A 221 9.65 -19.05 4.97
C ARG A 221 8.53 -18.83 3.95
N LYS A 222 8.45 -17.63 3.35
CA LYS A 222 7.55 -17.38 2.23
C LYS A 222 7.95 -18.38 1.16
N VAL A 223 7.04 -19.25 0.77
CA VAL A 223 7.22 -20.03 -0.46
C VAL A 223 7.29 -18.97 -1.54
N VAL A 224 8.48 -18.66 -2.00
CA VAL A 224 8.68 -17.72 -3.13
C VAL A 224 8.02 -18.40 -4.31
N ASP A 225 6.99 -17.80 -4.84
CA ASP A 225 6.41 -18.26 -6.09
C ASP A 225 7.44 -17.99 -7.20
N GLU A 226 8.03 -19.05 -7.73
CA GLU A 226 9.08 -18.97 -8.76
C GLU A 226 8.65 -18.12 -9.98
N TYR A 227 7.34 -18.04 -10.22
CA TYR A 227 6.75 -17.36 -11.36
C TYR A 227 5.99 -16.08 -10.99
N ALA A 228 6.02 -15.64 -9.75
CA ALA A 228 5.44 -14.38 -9.33
C ALA A 228 6.50 -13.51 -8.67
N ASP A 229 6.64 -12.27 -9.12
CA ASP A 229 7.54 -11.26 -8.56
C ASP A 229 9.05 -11.59 -8.66
N ASN A 230 9.47 -12.54 -9.50
CA ASN A 230 10.87 -12.85 -9.73
C ASN A 230 11.56 -11.69 -10.47
N PRO A 231 12.62 -11.07 -9.92
CA PRO A 231 13.31 -9.94 -10.56
C PRO A 231 13.89 -10.26 -11.93
N ASN A 232 14.18 -11.54 -12.19
CA ASN A 232 14.69 -12.00 -13.48
C ASN A 232 13.58 -12.19 -14.52
N GLY A 233 12.32 -12.07 -14.11
CA GLY A 233 11.17 -12.15 -14.99
C GLY A 233 10.81 -10.85 -15.68
N PHE A 234 11.51 -9.76 -15.38
CA PHE A 234 11.27 -8.46 -16.01
C PHE A 234 12.20 -8.25 -17.19
N ASN A 235 11.62 -7.87 -18.33
CA ASN A 235 12.37 -7.47 -19.51
C ASN A 235 12.98 -6.06 -19.34
N GLU A 236 13.70 -5.58 -20.35
CA GLU A 236 14.35 -4.27 -20.35
C GLU A 236 13.39 -3.08 -20.25
N PHE A 237 12.13 -3.25 -20.65
CA PHE A 237 11.10 -2.20 -20.55
C PHE A 237 10.49 -2.10 -19.16
N GLY A 238 10.62 -3.15 -18.35
CA GLY A 238 9.96 -3.30 -17.05
C GLY A 238 8.67 -4.13 -17.08
N ASP A 239 8.40 -4.85 -18.19
CA ASP A 239 7.28 -5.78 -18.27
C ASP A 239 7.66 -7.13 -17.66
N TYR A 240 6.76 -7.76 -16.92
CA TYR A 240 6.93 -9.11 -16.42
C TYR A 240 6.54 -10.14 -17.47
N ILE A 241 7.44 -11.07 -17.79
CA ILE A 241 7.26 -12.00 -18.93
C ILE A 241 7.25 -13.49 -18.55
N LEU A 242 7.77 -13.90 -17.39
CA LEU A 242 7.84 -15.32 -17.03
C LEU A 242 6.50 -16.01 -16.89
N HIS A 243 5.44 -15.26 -16.62
CA HIS A 243 4.09 -15.81 -16.45
C HIS A 243 3.39 -16.13 -17.79
N LEU A 244 3.90 -15.60 -18.91
CA LEU A 244 3.19 -15.64 -20.19
C LEU A 244 3.00 -17.07 -20.71
N ASP A 245 3.96 -17.96 -20.46
CA ASP A 245 3.92 -19.36 -20.84
C ASP A 245 3.41 -20.27 -19.72
N GLN A 246 2.95 -19.69 -18.59
CA GLN A 246 2.47 -20.47 -17.47
C GLN A 246 0.95 -20.71 -17.55
N PRO A 247 0.47 -21.86 -17.05
CA PRO A 247 -0.95 -22.12 -16.97
C PRO A 247 -1.64 -21.08 -16.08
N LYS A 248 -2.85 -20.70 -16.47
CA LYS A 248 -3.69 -19.81 -15.68
C LYS A 248 -4.01 -20.46 -14.34
N ARG A 249 -3.98 -19.66 -13.27
CA ARG A 249 -4.29 -20.09 -11.92
C ARG A 249 -5.67 -19.60 -11.52
N MET A 250 -6.38 -20.40 -10.75
CA MET A 250 -7.61 -19.93 -10.14
C MET A 250 -7.28 -18.83 -9.10
N PHE A 251 -8.02 -17.76 -9.14
CA PHE A 251 -7.94 -16.70 -8.13
C PHE A 251 -9.34 -16.33 -7.64
N PRO A 252 -9.48 -15.89 -6.38
CA PRO A 252 -10.76 -15.44 -5.87
C PRO A 252 -11.18 -14.15 -6.54
N CYS A 253 -12.48 -13.90 -6.62
CA CYS A 253 -12.98 -12.58 -6.93
C CYS A 253 -12.47 -11.59 -5.89
N LEU A 254 -11.91 -10.47 -6.32
CA LEU A 254 -11.29 -9.45 -5.47
C LEU A 254 -11.98 -8.10 -5.70
N PRO A 255 -13.22 -7.91 -5.20
CA PRO A 255 -13.85 -6.61 -5.24
C PRO A 255 -13.12 -5.63 -4.32
N LEU A 256 -13.34 -4.34 -4.52
CA LEU A 256 -12.85 -3.32 -3.60
C LEU A 256 -13.48 -3.54 -2.22
N SER A 257 -12.63 -3.70 -1.21
CA SER A 257 -13.04 -4.04 0.16
C SER A 257 -13.60 -2.86 0.93
N GLU A 258 -13.27 -1.64 0.52
CA GLU A 258 -13.62 -0.40 1.19
C GLU A 258 -13.99 0.67 0.16
N ARG A 259 -14.71 1.68 0.63
CA ARG A 259 -15.02 2.86 -0.18
C ARG A 259 -13.75 3.66 -0.48
N PRO A 260 -13.58 4.15 -1.73
CA PRO A 260 -12.49 5.07 -2.06
C PRO A 260 -12.49 6.31 -1.18
N LYS A 261 -11.32 6.80 -0.86
CA LYS A 261 -11.14 8.01 -0.05
C LYS A 261 -11.11 9.22 -0.97
N VAL A 262 -12.18 9.99 -0.97
CA VAL A 262 -12.38 11.15 -1.86
C VAL A 262 -11.23 12.16 -1.76
N ASP A 263 -10.70 12.41 -0.55
CA ASP A 263 -9.54 13.27 -0.32
C ASP A 263 -8.26 12.76 -1.00
N GLN A 264 -8.10 11.44 -1.10
CA GLN A 264 -6.99 10.82 -1.82
C GLN A 264 -7.15 10.92 -3.34
N ILE A 265 -8.40 10.87 -3.85
CA ILE A 265 -8.68 11.11 -5.27
C ILE A 265 -8.34 12.57 -5.61
N HIS A 266 -8.76 13.54 -4.80
CA HIS A 266 -8.41 14.95 -4.98
C HIS A 266 -6.89 15.18 -4.89
N THR A 267 -6.20 14.47 -3.99
CA THR A 267 -4.73 14.54 -3.90
C THR A 267 -4.08 14.04 -5.19
N PHE A 268 -4.52 12.89 -5.71
CA PHE A 268 -4.05 12.37 -7.00
C PHE A 268 -4.29 13.36 -8.14
N ALA A 269 -5.49 13.93 -8.23
CA ALA A 269 -5.83 14.91 -9.25
C ALA A 269 -4.94 16.18 -9.17
N ASN A 270 -4.58 16.61 -7.96
CA ASN A 270 -3.66 17.74 -7.76
C ASN A 270 -2.26 17.40 -8.28
N GLU A 271 -1.74 16.20 -8.03
CA GLU A 271 -0.42 15.79 -8.55
C GLU A 271 -0.43 15.69 -10.09
N VAL A 272 -1.52 15.20 -10.69
CA VAL A 272 -1.69 15.21 -12.14
C VAL A 272 -1.63 16.63 -12.70
N ARG A 273 -2.32 17.59 -12.08
CA ARG A 273 -2.30 19.01 -12.51
C ARG A 273 -0.89 19.59 -12.45
N LYS A 274 -0.14 19.35 -11.38
CA LYS A 274 1.26 19.79 -11.25
C LYS A 274 2.17 19.22 -12.37
N LEU A 275 1.98 17.97 -12.75
CA LEU A 275 2.71 17.39 -13.87
C LEU A 275 2.33 18.09 -15.18
N ARG A 276 1.05 18.35 -15.43
CA ARG A 276 0.56 19.07 -16.62
C ARG A 276 1.09 20.51 -16.67
N GLU A 277 1.14 21.21 -15.54
CA GLU A 277 1.71 22.57 -15.42
C GLU A 277 3.21 22.63 -15.78
N ARG A 278 3.92 21.51 -15.60
CA ARG A 278 5.32 21.36 -16.05
C ARG A 278 5.46 21.04 -17.54
N GLY A 279 4.35 21.02 -18.29
CA GLY A 279 4.35 20.69 -19.72
C GLY A 279 4.48 19.20 -20.03
N ILE A 280 4.12 18.32 -19.08
CA ILE A 280 4.10 16.88 -19.28
C ILE A 280 2.70 16.50 -19.79
N HIS A 281 2.66 15.64 -20.82
CA HIS A 281 1.40 15.12 -21.35
C HIS A 281 0.91 13.98 -20.46
N VAL A 282 0.01 14.26 -19.51
CA VAL A 282 -0.51 13.26 -18.58
C VAL A 282 -1.85 12.71 -19.06
N ILE A 283 -1.89 11.41 -19.28
CA ILE A 283 -3.05 10.60 -19.69
C ILE A 283 -3.40 9.66 -18.55
N ILE A 284 -4.68 9.50 -18.23
CA ILE A 284 -5.13 8.57 -17.20
C ILE A 284 -5.97 7.49 -17.84
N LEU A 285 -5.49 6.24 -17.81
CA LEU A 285 -6.21 5.07 -18.29
C LEU A 285 -6.73 4.24 -17.11
N PRO A 286 -7.89 3.60 -17.26
CA PRO A 286 -8.36 2.61 -16.31
C PRO A 286 -7.42 1.40 -16.25
N PRO A 287 -7.26 0.76 -15.08
CA PRO A 287 -6.51 -0.49 -14.98
C PRO A 287 -7.28 -1.65 -15.63
N SER A 288 -6.56 -2.67 -16.10
CA SER A 288 -7.23 -3.95 -16.41
C SER A 288 -7.76 -4.56 -15.12
N TYR A 289 -9.03 -4.96 -15.13
CA TYR A 289 -9.68 -5.54 -13.96
C TYR A 289 -10.63 -6.66 -14.37
N ALA A 290 -10.63 -7.77 -13.60
CA ALA A 290 -11.49 -8.91 -13.89
C ALA A 290 -12.96 -8.51 -13.80
N LEU A 291 -13.75 -8.89 -14.82
CA LEU A 291 -15.13 -8.44 -15.02
C LEU A 291 -16.03 -8.73 -13.81
N THR A 292 -15.86 -9.88 -13.17
CA THR A 292 -16.63 -10.21 -11.95
C THR A 292 -16.29 -9.24 -10.82
N SER A 293 -15.01 -8.96 -10.59
CA SER A 293 -14.55 -8.00 -9.57
C SER A 293 -14.97 -6.57 -9.91
N PHE A 294 -14.92 -6.19 -11.19
CA PHE A 294 -15.39 -4.91 -11.69
C PHE A 294 -16.87 -4.67 -11.38
N ASN A 295 -17.73 -5.64 -11.73
CA ASN A 295 -19.16 -5.55 -11.52
C ASN A 295 -19.51 -5.43 -10.03
N MET A 296 -18.84 -6.18 -9.17
CA MET A 296 -19.03 -6.09 -7.71
C MET A 296 -18.52 -4.77 -7.11
N SER A 297 -17.57 -4.11 -7.77
CA SER A 297 -17.00 -2.84 -7.31
C SER A 297 -17.57 -1.63 -8.05
N LYS A 298 -18.58 -1.83 -8.91
CA LYS A 298 -19.02 -0.81 -9.86
C LYS A 298 -19.37 0.53 -9.20
N SER A 299 -20.09 0.52 -8.09
CA SER A 299 -20.47 1.76 -7.38
C SER A 299 -19.26 2.58 -6.90
N TYR A 300 -18.21 1.90 -6.44
CA TYR A 300 -16.97 2.54 -6.00
C TYR A 300 -16.15 3.05 -7.20
N ILE A 301 -16.13 2.30 -8.30
CA ILE A 301 -15.47 2.73 -9.54
C ILE A 301 -16.18 3.93 -10.15
N ASP A 302 -17.51 3.96 -10.13
CA ASP A 302 -18.32 5.11 -10.58
C ASP A 302 -18.03 6.35 -9.70
N GLU A 303 -17.85 6.18 -8.38
CA GLU A 303 -17.47 7.26 -7.48
C GLU A 303 -16.06 7.80 -7.78
N ILE A 304 -15.07 6.92 -8.00
CA ILE A 304 -13.72 7.33 -8.43
C ILE A 304 -13.82 8.14 -9.73
N THR A 305 -14.54 7.60 -10.71
CA THR A 305 -14.65 8.20 -12.05
C THR A 305 -15.30 9.59 -11.97
N SER A 306 -16.44 9.72 -11.30
CA SER A 306 -17.14 11.00 -11.16
C SER A 306 -16.33 12.04 -10.36
N THR A 307 -15.56 11.61 -9.36
CA THR A 307 -14.69 12.52 -8.61
C THR A 307 -13.53 13.02 -9.48
N LEU A 308 -12.90 12.15 -10.27
CA LEU A 308 -11.83 12.53 -11.21
C LEU A 308 -12.36 13.47 -12.30
N GLU A 309 -13.58 13.23 -12.81
CA GLU A 309 -14.26 14.14 -13.75
C GLU A 309 -14.50 15.51 -13.13
N GLY A 310 -15.01 15.56 -11.89
CA GLY A 310 -15.20 16.79 -11.14
C GLY A 310 -13.90 17.57 -10.93
N ASP A 311 -12.79 16.91 -10.81
CA ASP A 311 -11.44 17.50 -10.70
C ASP A 311 -10.79 17.87 -12.04
N SER A 312 -11.48 17.66 -13.17
CA SER A 312 -10.97 17.89 -14.53
C SER A 312 -9.75 17.01 -14.90
N VAL A 313 -9.69 15.82 -14.33
CA VAL A 313 -8.66 14.80 -14.60
C VAL A 313 -9.29 13.43 -14.89
N PRO A 314 -10.25 13.32 -15.82
CA PRO A 314 -10.99 12.09 -16.07
C PRO A 314 -10.09 10.99 -16.61
N PHE A 315 -10.56 9.74 -16.49
CA PHE A 315 -10.10 8.68 -17.38
C PHE A 315 -10.43 9.06 -18.82
N VAL A 316 -9.48 8.87 -19.73
CA VAL A 316 -9.68 9.22 -21.15
C VAL A 316 -10.66 8.29 -21.87
N VAL A 317 -10.93 7.13 -21.29
CA VAL A 317 -11.93 6.15 -21.75
C VAL A 317 -12.71 5.59 -20.56
N SER A 318 -13.90 5.03 -20.84
CA SER A 318 -14.71 4.41 -19.79
C SER A 318 -13.98 3.26 -19.10
N PRO A 319 -14.05 3.16 -17.74
CA PRO A 319 -13.49 2.04 -17.00
C PRO A 319 -13.94 0.65 -17.48
N SER A 320 -15.17 0.53 -17.99
CA SER A 320 -15.69 -0.73 -18.52
C SER A 320 -14.93 -1.26 -19.75
N ARG A 321 -14.21 -0.39 -20.47
CA ARG A 321 -13.39 -0.77 -21.63
C ARG A 321 -12.22 -1.69 -21.23
N TYR A 322 -11.75 -1.59 -20.00
CA TYR A 322 -10.66 -2.40 -19.45
C TYR A 322 -11.15 -3.44 -18.43
N ALA A 323 -12.46 -3.65 -18.32
CA ALA A 323 -13.05 -4.76 -17.58
C ALA A 323 -13.07 -6.02 -18.47
N PHE A 324 -12.06 -6.86 -18.34
CA PHE A 324 -11.90 -8.06 -19.15
C PHE A 324 -12.55 -9.27 -18.51
N ASN A 325 -12.97 -10.24 -19.36
CA ASN A 325 -13.42 -11.54 -18.89
C ASN A 325 -12.37 -12.19 -17.96
N ASP A 326 -12.81 -12.80 -16.87
CA ASP A 326 -11.95 -13.40 -15.85
C ASP A 326 -11.00 -14.45 -16.42
N THR A 327 -11.38 -15.11 -17.53
CA THR A 327 -10.52 -16.08 -18.22
C THR A 327 -9.28 -15.46 -18.88
N LEU A 328 -9.20 -14.15 -19.01
CA LEU A 328 -8.03 -13.44 -19.55
C LEU A 328 -6.98 -13.08 -18.47
N PHE A 329 -7.23 -13.44 -17.23
CA PHE A 329 -6.28 -13.21 -16.13
C PHE A 329 -5.48 -14.47 -15.81
N TRP A 330 -4.31 -14.27 -15.23
CA TRP A 330 -3.37 -15.34 -14.85
C TRP A 330 -3.57 -15.84 -13.42
N ASN A 331 -3.40 -14.98 -12.39
CA ASN A 331 -3.41 -15.39 -10.98
C ASN A 331 -4.08 -14.40 -10.02
N THR A 332 -4.46 -13.22 -10.49
CA THR A 332 -5.19 -12.19 -9.71
C THR A 332 -6.15 -11.43 -10.62
N ALA A 333 -7.05 -10.64 -10.04
CA ALA A 333 -7.97 -9.79 -10.79
C ALA A 333 -7.30 -8.65 -11.58
N TYR A 334 -5.99 -8.46 -11.46
CA TYR A 334 -5.21 -7.41 -12.14
C TYR A 334 -4.11 -7.94 -13.08
N HIS A 335 -3.69 -9.20 -12.92
CA HIS A 335 -2.59 -9.77 -13.71
C HIS A 335 -3.12 -10.53 -14.92
N LEU A 336 -2.92 -9.98 -16.09
CA LEU A 336 -3.40 -10.58 -17.34
C LEU A 336 -2.54 -11.78 -17.76
N SER A 337 -3.17 -12.76 -18.41
CA SER A 337 -2.47 -13.83 -19.13
C SER A 337 -1.86 -13.28 -20.44
N ALA A 338 -1.11 -14.09 -21.16
CA ALA A 338 -0.55 -13.72 -22.46
C ALA A 338 -1.61 -13.17 -23.44
N GLU A 339 -2.76 -13.83 -23.52
CA GLU A 339 -3.88 -13.39 -24.35
C GLU A 339 -4.46 -12.04 -23.88
N GLY A 340 -4.72 -11.91 -22.58
CA GLY A 340 -5.22 -10.67 -21.98
C GLY A 340 -4.24 -9.50 -22.16
N ARG A 341 -2.93 -9.76 -22.00
CA ARG A 341 -1.86 -8.77 -22.22
C ARG A 341 -1.88 -8.26 -23.67
N ARG A 342 -2.02 -9.16 -24.65
CA ARG A 342 -2.10 -8.80 -26.08
C ARG A 342 -3.30 -7.89 -26.33
N LEU A 343 -4.49 -8.31 -25.91
CA LEU A 343 -5.73 -7.53 -26.10
C LEU A 343 -5.65 -6.15 -25.44
N ARG A 344 -5.15 -6.10 -24.19
CA ARG A 344 -4.96 -4.82 -23.50
C ARG A 344 -4.00 -3.91 -24.24
N THR A 345 -2.89 -4.44 -24.73
CA THR A 345 -1.89 -3.64 -25.46
C THR A 345 -2.48 -3.06 -26.74
N ASP A 346 -3.28 -3.84 -27.47
CA ASP A 346 -4.01 -3.35 -28.65
C ASP A 346 -4.95 -2.18 -28.30
N LEU A 347 -5.69 -2.30 -27.19
CA LEU A 347 -6.56 -1.22 -26.70
C LEU A 347 -5.78 0.01 -26.26
N VAL A 348 -4.67 -0.17 -25.53
CA VAL A 348 -3.83 0.95 -25.09
C VAL A 348 -3.27 1.72 -26.29
N ILE A 349 -2.76 1.03 -27.30
CA ILE A 349 -2.28 1.66 -28.53
C ILE A 349 -3.41 2.45 -29.21
N ALA A 350 -4.57 1.83 -29.42
CA ALA A 350 -5.72 2.50 -30.04
C ALA A 350 -6.21 3.72 -29.25
N ASP A 351 -6.22 3.65 -27.92
CA ASP A 351 -6.65 4.75 -27.08
C ASP A 351 -5.64 5.90 -27.10
N LEU A 352 -4.34 5.61 -27.10
CA LEU A 352 -3.28 6.60 -27.22
C LEU A 352 -3.24 7.25 -28.62
N ASP A 353 -3.48 6.50 -29.69
CA ASP A 353 -3.65 7.04 -31.04
C ASP A 353 -4.81 8.02 -31.11
N SER A 354 -5.93 7.69 -30.50
CA SER A 354 -7.14 8.53 -30.50
C SER A 354 -6.92 9.90 -29.83
N ILE A 355 -5.93 10.01 -28.96
CA ILE A 355 -5.56 11.23 -28.23
C ILE A 355 -4.47 12.03 -28.95
N GLY A 356 -3.80 11.41 -29.93
CA GLY A 356 -2.80 12.07 -30.76
C GLY A 356 -1.48 12.32 -30.02
N ILE A 357 -0.88 11.30 -29.41
CA ILE A 357 0.43 11.42 -28.73
C ILE A 357 1.65 11.39 -29.67
N ASN A 358 1.49 11.64 -30.94
CA ASN A 358 2.54 11.64 -31.97
C ASN A 358 3.69 12.61 -31.69
#